data_6b80b333cc5994167062a6d4eb1cbbca
#
_entry.id   6b80b333cc5994167062a6d4eb1cbbca
#
_cell.length_a   1.000
_cell.length_b   1.000
_cell.length_c   1.000
_cell.angle_alpha   90.00
_cell.angle_beta   90.00
_cell.angle_gamma   90.00
#
_symmetry.space_group_name_H-M   'P 1'
#
loop_
_entity.id
_entity.type
_entity.pdbx_description
1 polymer ?
#
loop_
_entity_poly.entity_id
_entity_poly.type
_entity_poly.pdbx_seq_one_letter_code
_entity_poly.pdbx_strand_id
1 'polypeptide(L)'
;NKDKLYQGLPPFLADSLPDRWGNMVFDRWAAQNRIPKRMLTPVDKLSFIGKRGMGAFEFVPATPGLESSSALQIDSLYQLSRRIFEEREEVSVQEDETLHLQSIYEVGTSAGGQHPKAIIAIHETTHDIRSGQVPLPEGYTYYILKFSEGEDFPFTQMEMAYYEMAKEAGVTMMPSRLIEIEGKYHFLTERYDRINGEKVHTQTLAAMNPDATSYEDLFEVCRRLNIPASEQSELYRRMVFNVMGGNVDDHIKNFSFLMEKDGKWHITPAYDVTFTTNLDGAAYENIHCMSIAGKNDEIVEDDLLQFAKLNGIKNAKKIIDEVGIAIGHFYDHASDLQIDDYWKNRI
;
A
#
# COMPACT_ATOMS: atom_id res chain seq x y z
N ASN A 1 15.44 -2.01 10.98
CA ASN A 1 16.78 -2.55 10.70
C ASN A 1 17.08 -2.41 9.20
N LYS A 2 17.93 -1.45 8.81
CA LYS A 2 18.30 -1.13 7.42
C LYS A 2 18.80 -2.36 6.66
N ASP A 3 19.54 -3.25 7.29
CA ASP A 3 20.08 -4.45 6.65
C ASP A 3 18.95 -5.38 6.15
N LYS A 4 17.85 -5.45 6.90
CA LYS A 4 16.67 -6.22 6.49
C LYS A 4 15.88 -5.51 5.40
N LEU A 5 15.75 -4.19 5.46
CA LEU A 5 14.98 -3.40 4.50
C LEU A 5 15.67 -3.37 3.14
N TYR A 6 16.96 -3.08 3.11
CA TYR A 6 17.70 -2.88 1.84
C TYR A 6 18.43 -4.13 1.35
N GLN A 7 18.65 -5.12 2.20
CA GLN A 7 19.26 -6.41 1.85
C GLN A 7 20.58 -6.28 1.05
N GLY A 8 21.36 -5.22 1.30
CA GLY A 8 22.61 -4.92 0.60
C GLY A 8 22.44 -4.26 -0.78
N LEU A 9 21.23 -3.96 -1.21
CA LEU A 9 20.98 -3.20 -2.44
C LEU A 9 20.97 -1.68 -2.17
N PRO A 10 21.26 -0.87 -3.20
CA PRO A 10 20.95 0.55 -3.15
C PRO A 10 19.46 0.78 -2.84
N PRO A 11 19.10 1.80 -2.02
CA PRO A 11 17.74 2.02 -1.55
C PRO A 11 16.68 2.08 -2.66
N PHE A 12 16.98 2.75 -3.76
CA PHE A 12 16.06 2.87 -4.90
C PHE A 12 15.78 1.54 -5.62
N LEU A 13 16.70 0.57 -5.57
CA LEU A 13 16.45 -0.79 -6.08
C LEU A 13 15.73 -1.64 -5.04
N ALA A 14 16.13 -1.52 -3.78
CA ALA A 14 15.52 -2.25 -2.68
C ALA A 14 14.05 -1.90 -2.48
N ASP A 15 13.63 -0.71 -2.87
CA ASP A 15 12.25 -0.25 -2.85
C ASP A 15 11.30 -1.11 -3.71
N SER A 16 11.85 -1.80 -4.70
CA SER A 16 11.12 -2.75 -5.54
C SER A 16 11.07 -4.17 -4.95
N LEU A 17 11.80 -4.45 -3.85
CA LEU A 17 11.77 -5.78 -3.25
C LEU A 17 10.39 -6.10 -2.67
N PRO A 18 9.94 -7.37 -2.74
CA PRO A 18 8.69 -7.77 -2.14
C PRO A 18 8.74 -7.62 -0.62
N ASP A 19 7.66 -7.11 -0.03
CA ASP A 19 7.42 -7.11 1.41
C ASP A 19 6.92 -8.49 1.90
N ARG A 20 6.33 -8.56 3.08
CA ARG A 20 5.97 -9.83 3.72
C ARG A 20 5.12 -10.73 2.82
N TRP A 21 4.01 -10.22 2.28
CA TRP A 21 3.13 -10.98 1.39
C TRP A 21 3.87 -11.44 0.12
N GLY A 22 4.49 -10.51 -0.58
CA GLY A 22 5.23 -10.81 -1.81
C GLY A 22 6.39 -11.80 -1.59
N ASN A 23 7.05 -11.77 -0.42
CA ASN A 23 8.06 -12.76 -0.04
C ASN A 23 7.45 -14.15 0.18
N MET A 24 6.25 -14.27 0.76
CA MET A 24 5.56 -15.55 0.90
C MET A 24 5.26 -16.17 -0.47
N VAL A 25 4.77 -15.36 -1.41
CA VAL A 25 4.52 -15.78 -2.79
C VAL A 25 5.82 -16.20 -3.50
N PHE A 26 6.88 -15.40 -3.36
CA PHE A 26 8.20 -15.71 -3.93
C PHE A 26 8.81 -17.00 -3.35
N ASP A 27 8.77 -17.17 -2.02
CA ASP A 27 9.28 -18.36 -1.35
C ASP A 27 8.52 -19.62 -1.82
N ARG A 28 7.20 -19.50 -2.03
CA ARG A 28 6.39 -20.60 -2.58
C ARG A 28 6.77 -20.96 -4.00
N TRP A 29 6.93 -19.95 -4.86
CA TRP A 29 7.42 -20.12 -6.23
C TRP A 29 8.78 -20.82 -6.27
N ALA A 30 9.72 -20.37 -5.42
CA ALA A 30 11.06 -20.95 -5.35
C ALA A 30 11.03 -22.43 -4.90
N ALA A 31 10.20 -22.73 -3.90
CA ALA A 31 10.01 -24.12 -3.42
C ALA A 31 9.45 -25.03 -4.53
N GLN A 32 8.43 -24.59 -5.27
CA GLN A 32 7.86 -25.32 -6.40
C GLN A 32 8.89 -25.56 -7.52
N ASN A 33 9.78 -24.61 -7.74
CA ASN A 33 10.86 -24.73 -8.73
C ASN A 33 12.12 -25.44 -8.14
N ARG A 34 12.03 -26.01 -6.93
CA ARG A 34 13.11 -26.73 -6.24
C ARG A 34 14.38 -25.89 -6.07
N ILE A 35 14.23 -24.57 -5.89
CA ILE A 35 15.34 -23.65 -5.61
C ILE A 35 15.53 -23.55 -4.09
N PRO A 36 16.67 -24.00 -3.54
CA PRO A 36 16.91 -23.93 -2.11
C PRO A 36 16.96 -22.49 -1.61
N LYS A 37 16.23 -22.20 -0.52
CA LYS A 37 16.14 -20.83 0.05
C LYS A 37 17.50 -20.17 0.31
N ARG A 38 18.51 -20.96 0.71
CA ARG A 38 19.91 -20.52 0.96
C ARG A 38 20.62 -19.98 -0.30
N MET A 39 20.12 -20.30 -1.49
CA MET A 39 20.69 -19.85 -2.76
C MET A 39 20.04 -18.58 -3.28
N LEU A 40 18.92 -18.18 -2.69
CA LEU A 40 18.16 -17.00 -3.12
C LEU A 40 18.81 -15.71 -2.62
N THR A 41 18.97 -14.78 -3.52
CA THR A 41 19.54 -13.47 -3.27
C THR A 41 18.48 -12.36 -3.50
N PRO A 42 18.71 -11.13 -3.03
CA PRO A 42 17.85 -10.01 -3.40
C PRO A 42 17.76 -9.77 -4.91
N VAL A 43 18.81 -10.08 -5.67
CA VAL A 43 18.82 -9.96 -7.14
C VAL A 43 17.86 -10.97 -7.78
N ASP A 44 17.77 -12.19 -7.24
CA ASP A 44 16.80 -13.19 -7.72
C ASP A 44 15.36 -12.70 -7.51
N LYS A 45 15.08 -12.01 -6.41
CA LYS A 45 13.78 -11.37 -6.17
C LYS A 45 13.49 -10.28 -7.19
N LEU A 46 14.47 -9.44 -7.54
CA LEU A 46 14.31 -8.43 -8.59
C LEU A 46 14.07 -9.08 -9.95
N SER A 47 14.80 -10.15 -10.30
CA SER A 47 14.54 -10.95 -11.50
C SER A 47 13.13 -11.57 -11.52
N PHE A 48 12.66 -12.04 -10.37
CA PHE A 48 11.31 -12.57 -10.23
C PHE A 48 10.24 -11.48 -10.45
N ILE A 49 10.46 -10.27 -9.94
CA ILE A 49 9.59 -9.11 -10.22
C ILE A 49 9.66 -8.75 -11.71
N GLY A 50 10.84 -8.72 -12.30
CA GLY A 50 11.04 -8.45 -13.71
C GLY A 50 10.42 -7.12 -14.13
N LYS A 51 9.49 -7.16 -15.09
CA LYS A 51 8.76 -5.97 -15.57
C LYS A 51 7.47 -5.69 -14.81
N ARG A 52 7.12 -6.50 -13.83
CA ARG A 52 5.84 -6.49 -13.15
C ARG A 52 5.79 -5.59 -11.91
N GLY A 53 6.89 -4.89 -11.59
CA GLY A 53 7.02 -4.04 -10.41
C GLY A 53 6.04 -2.88 -10.34
N MET A 54 5.93 -2.30 -9.14
CA MET A 54 5.36 -0.97 -8.95
C MET A 54 6.29 0.08 -9.58
N GLY A 55 5.71 1.19 -10.04
CA GLY A 55 6.48 2.22 -10.73
C GLY A 55 6.97 1.79 -12.11
N ALA A 56 8.06 2.41 -12.58
CA ALA A 56 8.56 2.23 -13.94
C ALA A 56 9.83 1.37 -14.04
N PHE A 57 10.41 0.90 -12.93
CA PHE A 57 11.57 0.04 -13.01
C PHE A 57 11.24 -1.32 -13.64
N GLU A 58 12.18 -1.78 -14.45
CA GLU A 58 12.17 -3.11 -15.06
C GLU A 58 13.51 -3.79 -14.82
N PHE A 59 13.45 -5.05 -14.40
CA PHE A 59 14.64 -5.84 -14.08
C PHE A 59 14.86 -6.91 -15.13
N VAL A 60 16.04 -6.92 -15.73
CA VAL A 60 16.42 -7.91 -16.75
C VAL A 60 17.76 -8.57 -16.37
N PRO A 61 17.89 -9.89 -16.58
CA PRO A 61 16.88 -10.79 -17.11
C PRO A 61 15.71 -11.03 -16.15
N ALA A 62 14.49 -11.08 -16.67
CA ALA A 62 13.32 -11.44 -15.89
C ALA A 62 13.15 -12.97 -15.80
N THR A 63 12.55 -13.46 -14.73
CA THR A 63 12.15 -14.87 -14.60
C THR A 63 11.12 -15.22 -15.67
N PRO A 64 11.36 -16.23 -16.53
CA PRO A 64 10.45 -16.58 -17.61
C PRO A 64 9.09 -17.09 -17.11
N GLY A 65 8.03 -16.90 -17.92
CA GLY A 65 6.72 -17.50 -17.70
C GLY A 65 5.84 -16.82 -16.67
N LEU A 66 6.21 -15.64 -16.17
CA LEU A 66 5.43 -14.87 -15.18
C LEU A 66 4.67 -13.67 -15.79
N GLU A 67 4.82 -13.44 -17.08
CA GLU A 67 4.15 -12.34 -17.81
C GLU A 67 3.00 -12.91 -18.64
N SER A 68 1.83 -13.09 -18.03
CA SER A 68 0.62 -13.57 -18.70
C SER A 68 -0.43 -12.47 -18.76
N SER A 69 -1.14 -12.43 -19.89
CA SER A 69 -2.35 -11.61 -20.08
C SER A 69 -3.63 -12.44 -20.10
N SER A 70 -3.57 -13.69 -19.64
CA SER A 70 -4.72 -14.59 -19.55
C SER A 70 -5.79 -14.05 -18.59
N ALA A 71 -7.04 -14.42 -18.82
CA ALA A 71 -8.13 -14.11 -17.91
C ALA A 71 -7.91 -14.79 -16.54
N LEU A 72 -8.19 -14.05 -15.48
CA LEU A 72 -8.03 -14.51 -14.10
C LEU A 72 -9.38 -14.87 -13.48
N GLN A 73 -9.38 -15.91 -12.66
CA GLN A 73 -10.51 -16.31 -11.84
C GLN A 73 -10.31 -15.75 -10.43
N ILE A 74 -11.08 -14.72 -10.08
CA ILE A 74 -10.86 -13.97 -8.84
C ILE A 74 -11.13 -14.80 -7.59
N ASP A 75 -12.13 -15.69 -7.62
CA ASP A 75 -12.45 -16.59 -6.52
C ASP A 75 -11.28 -17.54 -6.25
N SER A 76 -10.70 -18.10 -7.31
CA SER A 76 -9.52 -18.96 -7.19
C SER A 76 -8.31 -18.22 -6.64
N LEU A 77 -8.12 -16.96 -7.02
CA LEU A 77 -7.05 -16.10 -6.47
C LEU A 77 -7.26 -15.85 -4.97
N TYR A 78 -8.50 -15.59 -4.56
CA TYR A 78 -8.84 -15.38 -3.16
C TYR A 78 -8.58 -16.64 -2.32
N GLN A 79 -9.12 -17.78 -2.74
CA GLN A 79 -8.90 -19.07 -2.08
C GLN A 79 -7.42 -19.39 -1.90
N LEU A 80 -6.64 -19.20 -2.97
CA LEU A 80 -5.21 -19.48 -2.94
C LEU A 80 -4.45 -18.49 -2.07
N SER A 81 -4.81 -17.21 -2.10
CA SER A 81 -4.20 -16.19 -1.26
C SER A 81 -4.41 -16.48 0.23
N ARG A 82 -5.62 -16.89 0.61
CA ARG A 82 -5.93 -17.32 1.97
C ARG A 82 -5.05 -18.50 2.37
N ARG A 83 -4.98 -19.52 1.55
CA ARG A 83 -4.20 -20.72 1.85
C ARG A 83 -2.71 -20.38 2.04
N ILE A 84 -2.10 -19.60 1.15
CA ILE A 84 -0.71 -19.16 1.28
C ILE A 84 -0.49 -18.37 2.57
N PHE A 85 -1.47 -17.57 2.98
CA PHE A 85 -1.37 -16.75 4.18
C PHE A 85 -1.55 -17.53 5.48
N GLU A 86 -2.49 -18.50 5.50
CA GLU A 86 -2.79 -19.35 6.67
C GLU A 86 -1.71 -20.42 6.88
N GLU A 87 -1.25 -21.05 5.81
CA GLU A 87 -0.30 -22.17 5.83
C GLU A 87 1.15 -21.70 5.75
N ARG A 88 1.61 -20.97 6.74
CA ARG A 88 2.98 -20.37 6.79
C ARG A 88 4.13 -21.36 6.60
N GLU A 89 3.91 -22.66 6.73
CA GLU A 89 4.88 -23.74 6.59
C GLU A 89 4.35 -24.89 5.72
N GLU A 90 5.19 -25.40 4.83
CA GLU A 90 5.09 -26.58 3.95
C GLU A 90 3.69 -27.05 3.50
N VAL A 91 3.23 -26.55 2.37
CA VAL A 91 2.08 -27.13 1.67
C VAL A 91 2.54 -28.02 0.54
N SER A 92 2.13 -29.28 0.58
CA SER A 92 2.19 -30.18 -0.57
C SER A 92 1.16 -29.76 -1.60
N VAL A 93 1.61 -29.34 -2.78
CA VAL A 93 0.75 -28.92 -3.90
C VAL A 93 0.18 -30.15 -4.58
N GLN A 94 -1.14 -30.24 -4.72
CA GLN A 94 -1.78 -31.22 -5.60
C GLN A 94 -1.67 -30.76 -7.06
N GLU A 95 -1.62 -31.70 -8.01
CA GLU A 95 -1.37 -31.40 -9.44
C GLU A 95 -2.41 -30.43 -10.05
N ASP A 96 -3.66 -30.49 -9.63
CA ASP A 96 -4.74 -29.58 -10.09
C ASP A 96 -4.56 -28.10 -9.67
N GLU A 97 -3.72 -27.84 -8.68
CA GLU A 97 -3.47 -26.49 -8.15
C GLU A 97 -2.40 -25.71 -8.92
N THR A 98 -1.65 -26.37 -9.79
CA THR A 98 -0.48 -25.77 -10.45
C THR A 98 -0.87 -24.58 -11.35
N LEU A 99 -2.01 -24.63 -12.03
CA LEU A 99 -2.51 -23.53 -12.88
C LEU A 99 -2.92 -22.32 -12.04
N HIS A 100 -3.56 -22.52 -10.88
CA HIS A 100 -3.97 -21.43 -10.00
C HIS A 100 -2.79 -20.80 -9.28
N LEU A 101 -1.78 -21.59 -8.89
CA LEU A 101 -0.52 -21.08 -8.32
C LEU A 101 0.22 -20.17 -9.29
N GLN A 102 0.22 -20.50 -10.58
CA GLN A 102 0.81 -19.64 -11.61
C GLN A 102 0.17 -18.25 -11.60
N SER A 103 -1.14 -18.17 -11.51
CA SER A 103 -1.86 -16.88 -11.47
C SER A 103 -1.44 -16.02 -10.27
N ILE A 104 -1.29 -16.60 -9.07
CA ILE A 104 -0.85 -15.81 -7.91
C ILE A 104 0.60 -15.35 -8.01
N TYR A 105 1.49 -16.13 -8.66
CA TYR A 105 2.86 -15.70 -8.92
C TYR A 105 2.91 -14.53 -9.89
N GLU A 106 1.96 -14.46 -10.83
CA GLU A 106 1.86 -13.36 -11.80
C GLU A 106 1.34 -12.07 -11.17
N VAL A 107 0.48 -12.12 -10.14
CA VAL A 107 -0.23 -10.93 -9.64
C VAL A 107 0.05 -10.58 -8.16
N GLY A 108 0.65 -11.48 -7.39
CA GLY A 108 0.73 -11.36 -5.92
C GLY A 108 1.97 -10.66 -5.37
N THR A 109 2.96 -10.30 -6.18
CA THR A 109 4.32 -10.03 -5.64
C THR A 109 4.76 -8.58 -5.60
N SER A 110 4.20 -7.69 -6.39
CA SER A 110 4.82 -6.38 -6.63
C SER A 110 4.28 -5.23 -5.77
N ALA A 111 3.12 -5.38 -5.15
CA ALA A 111 2.63 -4.38 -4.21
C ALA A 111 3.17 -4.65 -2.81
N GLY A 112 3.75 -3.64 -2.18
CA GLY A 112 4.27 -3.72 -0.81
C GLY A 112 3.20 -4.08 0.24
N GLY A 113 3.63 -4.31 1.49
CA GLY A 113 2.74 -4.55 2.63
C GLY A 113 2.62 -6.00 3.08
N GLN A 114 1.87 -6.20 4.17
CA GLN A 114 1.83 -7.47 4.92
C GLN A 114 0.66 -8.38 4.53
N HIS A 115 -0.47 -7.79 4.11
CA HIS A 115 -1.74 -8.49 3.85
C HIS A 115 -1.82 -9.08 2.44
N PRO A 116 -2.57 -10.19 2.25
CA PRO A 116 -2.78 -10.80 0.95
C PRO A 116 -3.39 -9.83 -0.05
N LYS A 117 -2.79 -9.73 -1.23
CA LYS A 117 -3.24 -8.84 -2.31
C LYS A 117 -2.86 -9.35 -3.68
N ALA A 118 -3.58 -8.84 -4.68
CA ALA A 118 -3.31 -9.12 -6.08
C ALA A 118 -3.32 -7.83 -6.91
N ILE A 119 -2.46 -7.77 -7.92
CA ILE A 119 -2.43 -6.68 -8.88
C ILE A 119 -3.22 -7.12 -10.12
N ILE A 120 -4.41 -6.59 -10.27
CA ILE A 120 -5.33 -6.95 -11.34
C ILE A 120 -5.66 -5.76 -12.24
N ALA A 121 -6.22 -6.03 -13.40
CA ALA A 121 -6.86 -5.04 -14.23
C ALA A 121 -8.24 -5.53 -14.63
N ILE A 122 -9.20 -4.63 -14.64
CA ILE A 122 -10.60 -4.93 -14.96
C ILE A 122 -10.98 -4.11 -16.19
N HIS A 123 -11.56 -4.77 -17.19
CA HIS A 123 -12.07 -4.08 -18.37
C HIS A 123 -13.41 -3.41 -18.03
N GLU A 124 -13.51 -2.12 -18.31
CA GLU A 124 -14.64 -1.29 -17.87
C GLU A 124 -16.01 -1.76 -18.38
N THR A 125 -16.06 -2.33 -19.60
CA THR A 125 -17.33 -2.74 -20.23
C THR A 125 -17.63 -4.22 -20.08
N THR A 126 -16.61 -5.09 -20.25
CA THR A 126 -16.80 -6.54 -20.25
C THR A 126 -16.61 -7.18 -18.89
N HIS A 127 -16.04 -6.43 -17.94
CA HIS A 127 -15.64 -6.90 -16.60
C HIS A 127 -14.65 -8.07 -16.63
N ASP A 128 -13.96 -8.27 -17.77
CA ASP A 128 -12.88 -9.25 -17.88
C ASP A 128 -11.73 -8.84 -16.95
N ILE A 129 -11.23 -9.82 -16.19
CA ILE A 129 -10.17 -9.59 -15.19
C ILE A 129 -8.89 -10.25 -15.66
N ARG A 130 -7.80 -9.48 -15.66
CA ARG A 130 -6.46 -9.92 -16.07
C ARG A 130 -5.39 -9.46 -15.10
N SER A 131 -4.16 -9.92 -15.32
CA SER A 131 -3.01 -9.41 -14.59
C SER A 131 -2.84 -7.91 -14.82
N GLY A 132 -2.87 -7.11 -13.74
CA GLY A 132 -2.58 -5.68 -13.76
C GLY A 132 -1.08 -5.35 -13.77
N GLN A 133 -0.22 -6.33 -14.03
CA GLN A 133 1.23 -6.18 -14.03
C GLN A 133 1.84 -6.20 -15.44
N VAL A 134 1.04 -6.46 -16.45
CA VAL A 134 1.45 -6.49 -17.85
C VAL A 134 0.70 -5.43 -18.65
N PRO A 135 1.26 -4.95 -19.77
CA PRO A 135 0.52 -4.07 -20.67
C PRO A 135 -0.73 -4.78 -21.22
N LEU A 136 -1.85 -4.08 -21.22
CA LEU A 136 -3.13 -4.57 -21.73
C LEU A 136 -3.67 -3.60 -22.80
N PRO A 137 -4.60 -4.05 -23.68
CA PRO A 137 -5.31 -3.17 -24.60
C PRO A 137 -6.06 -2.04 -23.86
N GLU A 138 -6.56 -1.06 -24.62
CA GLU A 138 -7.44 -0.01 -24.07
C GLU A 138 -8.69 -0.60 -23.42
N GLY A 139 -9.25 0.12 -22.45
CA GLY A 139 -10.46 -0.28 -21.73
C GLY A 139 -10.22 -1.00 -20.40
N TYR A 140 -8.96 -1.25 -20.02
CA TYR A 140 -8.62 -1.80 -18.71
C TYR A 140 -8.18 -0.72 -17.73
N THR A 141 -8.77 -0.74 -16.54
CA THR A 141 -8.31 0.03 -15.39
C THR A 141 -7.51 -0.88 -14.44
N TYR A 142 -6.38 -0.39 -13.94
CA TYR A 142 -5.42 -1.15 -13.14
C TYR A 142 -5.66 -0.95 -11.65
N TYR A 143 -5.69 -2.04 -10.90
CA TYR A 143 -6.05 -2.04 -9.46
C TYR A 143 -5.08 -2.83 -8.60
N ILE A 144 -5.05 -2.47 -7.32
CA ILE A 144 -4.60 -3.30 -6.22
C ILE A 144 -5.84 -3.83 -5.52
N LEU A 145 -5.98 -5.14 -5.43
CA LEU A 145 -7.04 -5.82 -4.70
C LEU A 145 -6.45 -6.38 -3.41
N LYS A 146 -6.89 -5.88 -2.26
CA LYS A 146 -6.55 -6.39 -0.94
C LYS A 146 -7.65 -7.35 -0.49
N PHE A 147 -7.26 -8.58 -0.18
CA PHE A 147 -8.19 -9.62 0.21
C PHE A 147 -8.56 -9.51 1.71
N SER A 148 -9.83 -9.78 2.03
CA SER A 148 -10.26 -10.02 3.41
C SER A 148 -9.61 -11.28 3.94
N GLU A 149 -9.07 -11.21 5.14
CA GLU A 149 -8.46 -12.36 5.81
C GLU A 149 -9.48 -13.21 6.57
N GLY A 150 -10.73 -12.72 6.66
CA GLY A 150 -11.81 -13.44 7.34
C GLY A 150 -11.69 -13.48 8.86
N GLU A 151 -10.94 -12.53 9.43
CA GLU A 151 -10.65 -12.39 10.84
C GLU A 151 -11.69 -11.54 11.59
N ASP A 152 -11.57 -11.46 12.92
CA ASP A 152 -12.46 -10.67 13.77
C ASP A 152 -12.36 -9.16 13.46
N PHE A 153 -11.19 -8.65 13.04
CA PHE A 153 -11.05 -7.26 12.61
C PHE A 153 -11.34 -7.12 11.12
N PRO A 154 -12.28 -6.25 10.72
CA PRO A 154 -12.71 -6.08 9.33
C PRO A 154 -11.76 -5.17 8.53
N PHE A 155 -10.52 -5.59 8.28
CA PHE A 155 -9.46 -4.78 7.68
C PHE A 155 -9.89 -4.03 6.42
N THR A 156 -10.51 -4.72 5.47
CA THR A 156 -10.90 -4.14 4.17
C THR A 156 -12.02 -3.11 4.28
N GLN A 157 -13.01 -3.37 5.13
CA GLN A 157 -14.10 -2.44 5.40
C GLN A 157 -13.60 -1.25 6.23
N MET A 158 -12.66 -1.46 7.16
CA MET A 158 -12.02 -0.40 7.91
C MET A 158 -11.21 0.52 6.99
N GLU A 159 -10.41 -0.03 6.08
CA GLU A 159 -9.68 0.75 5.09
C GLU A 159 -10.64 1.55 4.18
N MET A 160 -11.80 0.99 3.85
CA MET A 160 -12.83 1.70 3.10
C MET A 160 -13.45 2.86 3.89
N ALA A 161 -13.75 2.67 5.18
CA ALA A 161 -14.23 3.75 6.05
C ALA A 161 -13.22 4.89 6.13
N TYR A 162 -11.95 4.56 6.28
CA TYR A 162 -10.85 5.53 6.31
C TYR A 162 -10.66 6.24 4.96
N TYR A 163 -10.84 5.53 3.85
CA TYR A 163 -10.85 6.13 2.51
C TYR A 163 -11.93 7.20 2.38
N GLU A 164 -13.17 6.92 2.82
CA GLU A 164 -14.25 7.91 2.74
C GLU A 164 -13.98 9.12 3.64
N MET A 165 -13.55 8.91 4.89
CA MET A 165 -13.15 9.99 5.78
C MET A 165 -11.98 10.81 5.23
N ALA A 166 -10.96 10.16 4.66
CA ALA A 166 -9.81 10.83 4.09
C ALA A 166 -10.21 11.73 2.90
N LYS A 167 -11.09 11.25 2.03
CA LYS A 167 -11.66 12.07 0.95
C LYS A 167 -12.45 13.25 1.48
N GLU A 168 -13.29 13.04 2.48
CA GLU A 168 -14.05 14.11 3.14
C GLU A 168 -13.12 15.16 3.77
N ALA A 169 -12.03 14.68 4.40
CA ALA A 169 -10.97 15.54 4.92
C ALA A 169 -10.19 16.29 3.84
N GLY A 170 -10.39 16.00 2.55
CA GLY A 170 -9.67 16.60 1.42
C GLY A 170 -8.30 16.00 1.17
N VAL A 171 -8.03 14.77 1.65
CA VAL A 171 -6.85 13.98 1.28
C VAL A 171 -7.04 13.41 -0.12
N THR A 172 -6.03 13.55 -0.96
CA THR A 172 -6.03 13.00 -2.31
C THR A 172 -5.79 11.50 -2.26
N MET A 173 -6.76 10.72 -2.72
CA MET A 173 -6.68 9.26 -2.81
C MET A 173 -7.14 8.77 -4.18
N MET A 174 -6.65 7.60 -4.59
CA MET A 174 -7.14 6.97 -5.81
C MET A 174 -8.55 6.42 -5.60
N PRO A 175 -9.39 6.38 -6.66
CA PRO A 175 -10.72 5.80 -6.57
C PRO A 175 -10.68 4.39 -5.99
N SER A 176 -11.48 4.15 -4.95
CA SER A 176 -11.51 2.88 -4.23
C SER A 176 -12.94 2.45 -3.96
N ARG A 177 -13.15 1.14 -3.86
CA ARG A 177 -14.45 0.54 -3.52
C ARG A 177 -14.29 -0.83 -2.89
N LEU A 178 -15.32 -1.31 -2.24
CA LEU A 178 -15.42 -2.71 -1.87
C LEU A 178 -15.98 -3.53 -3.04
N ILE A 179 -15.49 -4.75 -3.18
CA ILE A 179 -16.08 -5.80 -4.02
C ILE A 179 -16.36 -7.01 -3.14
N GLU A 180 -17.44 -7.73 -3.45
CA GLU A 180 -17.80 -8.96 -2.74
C GLU A 180 -17.29 -10.18 -3.50
N ILE A 181 -16.55 -11.06 -2.81
CA ILE A 181 -16.11 -12.35 -3.32
C ILE A 181 -16.40 -13.38 -2.23
N GLU A 182 -17.16 -14.43 -2.54
CA GLU A 182 -17.53 -15.50 -1.59
C GLU A 182 -18.13 -14.99 -0.27
N GLY A 183 -18.97 -13.94 -0.35
CA GLY A 183 -19.64 -13.36 0.82
C GLY A 183 -18.71 -12.57 1.75
N LYS A 184 -17.53 -12.19 1.28
CA LYS A 184 -16.58 -11.33 1.99
C LYS A 184 -16.33 -10.06 1.18
N TYR A 185 -16.13 -8.95 1.89
CA TYR A 185 -15.78 -7.66 1.27
C TYR A 185 -14.27 -7.53 1.14
N HIS A 186 -13.83 -7.14 -0.05
CA HIS A 186 -12.44 -6.94 -0.40
C HIS A 186 -12.24 -5.50 -0.85
N PHE A 187 -11.09 -4.90 -0.52
CA PHE A 187 -10.80 -3.52 -0.87
C PHE A 187 -10.08 -3.45 -2.22
N LEU A 188 -10.67 -2.71 -3.15
CA LEU A 188 -10.15 -2.50 -4.51
C LEU A 188 -9.83 -1.02 -4.69
N THR A 189 -8.55 -0.70 -4.99
CA THR A 189 -8.09 0.67 -5.25
C THR A 189 -7.37 0.78 -6.57
N GLU A 190 -7.61 1.87 -7.31
CA GLU A 190 -6.90 2.13 -8.56
C GLU A 190 -5.41 2.40 -8.32
N ARG A 191 -4.59 1.97 -9.27
CA ARG A 191 -3.14 2.23 -9.22
C ARG A 191 -2.82 3.62 -9.72
N TYR A 192 -2.11 4.40 -8.91
CA TYR A 192 -1.62 5.72 -9.31
C TYR A 192 -0.39 5.67 -10.24
N ASP A 193 0.30 4.54 -10.28
CA ASP A 193 1.52 4.34 -11.08
C ASP A 193 1.24 3.77 -12.49
N ARG A 194 -0.02 3.81 -12.91
CA ARG A 194 -0.47 3.45 -14.26
C ARG A 194 -1.39 4.53 -14.80
N ILE A 195 -0.92 5.26 -15.81
CA ILE A 195 -1.70 6.30 -16.49
C ILE A 195 -1.87 5.88 -17.95
N ASN A 196 -3.10 5.66 -18.38
CA ASN A 196 -3.40 5.16 -19.74
C ASN A 196 -2.61 3.90 -20.12
N GLY A 197 -2.43 2.99 -19.14
CA GLY A 197 -1.65 1.76 -19.31
C GLY A 197 -0.13 1.93 -19.25
N GLU A 198 0.38 3.15 -19.26
CA GLU A 198 1.81 3.45 -19.14
C GLU A 198 2.27 3.47 -17.68
N LYS A 199 3.49 2.99 -17.46
CA LYS A 199 4.15 3.02 -16.16
C LYS A 199 4.62 4.43 -15.80
N VAL A 200 4.35 4.85 -14.58
CA VAL A 200 4.87 6.11 -14.02
C VAL A 200 5.95 5.79 -12.99
N HIS A 201 7.09 6.47 -13.08
CA HIS A 201 8.17 6.26 -12.12
C HIS A 201 7.74 6.70 -10.72
N THR A 202 7.93 5.83 -9.75
CA THR A 202 7.58 6.09 -8.35
C THR A 202 8.65 5.53 -7.41
N GLN A 203 8.87 6.24 -6.31
CA GLN A 203 9.80 5.84 -5.24
C GLN A 203 9.21 6.23 -3.90
N THR A 204 9.37 5.37 -2.90
CA THR A 204 8.96 5.69 -1.53
C THR A 204 9.96 6.62 -0.84
N LEU A 205 9.54 7.20 0.30
CA LEU A 205 10.47 7.95 1.17
C LEU A 205 11.65 7.08 1.61
N ALA A 206 11.43 5.77 1.81
CA ALA A 206 12.50 4.83 2.15
C ALA A 206 13.59 4.76 1.09
N ALA A 207 13.25 4.93 -0.19
CA ALA A 207 14.22 5.00 -1.28
C ALA A 207 14.90 6.37 -1.37
N MET A 208 14.15 7.44 -1.12
CA MET A 208 14.64 8.83 -1.24
C MET A 208 15.50 9.27 -0.07
N ASN A 209 15.13 8.86 1.14
CA ASN A 209 15.87 9.14 2.38
C ASN A 209 15.83 7.91 3.31
N PRO A 210 16.83 7.01 3.19
CA PRO A 210 16.90 5.79 4.02
C PRO A 210 17.03 6.04 5.51
N ASP A 211 17.37 7.27 5.90
CA ASP A 211 17.60 7.69 7.29
C ASP A 211 16.39 8.43 7.86
N ALA A 212 15.32 8.62 7.08
CA ALA A 212 14.12 9.32 7.52
C ALA A 212 13.46 8.60 8.70
N THR A 213 13.11 9.37 9.72
CA THR A 213 12.44 8.93 10.96
C THR A 213 11.35 9.90 11.39
N SER A 214 11.13 10.97 10.65
CA SER A 214 10.23 12.05 11.02
C SER A 214 9.49 12.61 9.81
N TYR A 215 8.38 13.29 10.07
CA TYR A 215 7.70 14.09 9.04
C TYR A 215 8.54 15.29 8.59
N GLU A 216 9.44 15.80 9.45
CA GLU A 216 10.42 16.81 9.06
C GLU A 216 11.33 16.32 7.94
N ASP A 217 11.80 15.06 8.02
CA ASP A 217 12.61 14.42 6.98
C ASP A 217 11.84 14.28 5.67
N LEU A 218 10.55 13.89 5.74
CA LEU A 218 9.66 13.82 4.59
C LEU A 218 9.52 15.18 3.91
N PHE A 219 9.28 16.25 4.68
CA PHE A 219 9.18 17.61 4.16
C PHE A 219 10.51 18.15 3.64
N GLU A 220 11.64 17.70 4.18
CA GLU A 220 12.96 18.02 3.62
C GLU A 220 13.11 17.40 2.23
N VAL A 221 12.72 16.15 2.03
CA VAL A 221 12.69 15.51 0.70
C VAL A 221 11.78 16.29 -0.26
N CYS A 222 10.60 16.73 0.19
CA CYS A 222 9.71 17.57 -0.62
C CYS A 222 10.41 18.85 -1.10
N ARG A 223 11.14 19.53 -0.22
CA ARG A 223 11.89 20.74 -0.58
C ARG A 223 13.01 20.44 -1.60
N ARG A 224 13.75 19.36 -1.41
CA ARG A 224 14.81 18.93 -2.33
C ARG A 224 14.30 18.56 -3.71
N LEU A 225 13.11 17.97 -3.78
CA LEU A 225 12.42 17.61 -5.03
C LEU A 225 11.64 18.76 -5.66
N ASN A 226 11.62 19.94 -5.02
CA ASN A 226 10.84 21.12 -5.42
C ASN A 226 9.33 20.81 -5.52
N ILE A 227 8.79 20.00 -4.62
CA ILE A 227 7.36 19.69 -4.55
C ILE A 227 6.56 20.99 -4.31
N PRO A 228 5.49 21.24 -5.07
CA PRO A 228 4.69 22.46 -4.94
C PRO A 228 4.13 22.67 -3.53
N ALA A 229 4.04 23.92 -3.06
CA ALA A 229 3.53 24.25 -1.73
C ALA A 229 2.07 23.76 -1.49
N SER A 230 1.27 23.68 -2.55
CA SER A 230 -0.08 23.10 -2.47
C SER A 230 -0.05 21.62 -2.10
N GLU A 231 0.85 20.86 -2.70
CA GLU A 231 1.04 19.43 -2.39
C GLU A 231 1.65 19.23 -1.00
N GLN A 232 2.57 20.11 -0.57
CA GLN A 232 3.09 20.08 0.81
C GLN A 232 1.98 20.37 1.82
N SER A 233 1.03 21.23 1.52
CA SER A 233 -0.15 21.49 2.37
C SER A 233 -1.09 20.27 2.42
N GLU A 234 -1.24 19.56 1.32
CA GLU A 234 -1.99 18.31 1.28
C GLU A 234 -1.27 17.20 2.07
N LEU A 235 0.05 17.10 1.97
CA LEU A 235 0.84 16.17 2.77
C LEU A 235 0.75 16.45 4.28
N TYR A 236 0.71 17.73 4.68
CA TYR A 236 0.42 18.13 6.05
C TYR A 236 -0.97 17.63 6.49
N ARG A 237 -1.97 17.73 5.63
CA ARG A 237 -3.32 17.21 5.89
C ARG A 237 -3.31 15.69 6.15
N ARG A 238 -2.52 14.91 5.38
CA ARG A 238 -2.34 13.46 5.63
C ARG A 238 -1.71 13.19 6.98
N MET A 239 -0.68 13.96 7.34
CA MET A 239 -0.04 13.86 8.65
C MET A 239 -1.05 14.09 9.77
N VAL A 240 -1.84 15.17 9.69
CA VAL A 240 -2.92 15.47 10.66
C VAL A 240 -3.95 14.34 10.69
N PHE A 241 -4.33 13.81 9.52
CA PHE A 241 -5.28 12.69 9.43
C PHE A 241 -4.73 11.42 10.10
N ASN A 242 -3.46 11.08 9.89
CA ASN A 242 -2.83 9.93 10.55
C ASN A 242 -2.84 10.08 12.07
N VAL A 243 -2.49 11.27 12.57
CA VAL A 243 -2.48 11.56 14.03
C VAL A 243 -3.88 11.45 14.62
N MET A 244 -4.87 12.13 14.03
CA MET A 244 -6.22 12.19 14.58
C MET A 244 -7.01 10.91 14.37
N GLY A 245 -6.72 10.18 13.29
CA GLY A 245 -7.38 8.93 12.90
C GLY A 245 -6.75 7.68 13.50
N GLY A 246 -5.71 7.78 14.31
CA GLY A 246 -5.06 6.60 14.92
C GLY A 246 -4.37 5.68 13.90
N ASN A 247 -3.91 6.23 12.76
CA ASN A 247 -3.04 5.52 11.84
C ASN A 247 -1.59 5.69 12.27
N VAL A 248 -1.14 4.84 13.18
CA VAL A 248 0.23 4.89 13.74
C VAL A 248 1.27 4.12 12.93
N ASP A 249 0.85 3.32 11.92
CA ASP A 249 1.74 2.61 11.00
C ASP A 249 2.17 3.51 9.82
N ASP A 250 2.40 4.78 10.11
CA ASP A 250 2.79 5.83 9.18
C ASP A 250 4.30 5.79 8.85
N HIS A 251 4.78 4.61 8.44
CA HIS A 251 6.21 4.39 8.17
C HIS A 251 6.65 4.95 6.80
N ILE A 252 7.97 5.07 6.62
CA ILE A 252 8.60 5.69 5.44
C ILE A 252 8.27 5.02 4.09
N LYS A 253 7.70 3.82 4.05
CA LYS A 253 7.21 3.18 2.81
C LYS A 253 5.77 3.55 2.48
N ASN A 254 5.02 4.20 3.37
CA ASN A 254 3.65 4.67 3.13
C ASN A 254 3.58 6.08 2.53
N PHE A 255 4.73 6.68 2.22
CA PHE A 255 4.84 7.95 1.53
C PHE A 255 5.68 7.78 0.26
N SER A 256 5.10 8.12 -0.88
CA SER A 256 5.77 7.97 -2.18
C SER A 256 5.72 9.25 -2.99
N PHE A 257 6.65 9.32 -3.92
CA PHE A 257 6.78 10.37 -4.91
C PHE A 257 6.69 9.76 -6.31
N LEU A 258 6.05 10.45 -7.22
CA LEU A 258 6.02 10.11 -8.63
C LEU A 258 6.80 11.14 -9.45
N MET A 259 7.42 10.68 -10.53
CA MET A 259 8.14 11.56 -11.45
C MET A 259 7.50 11.52 -12.82
N GLU A 260 7.14 12.70 -13.32
CA GLU A 260 6.69 12.88 -14.70
C GLU A 260 7.82 12.69 -15.71
N LYS A 261 7.47 12.52 -16.99
CA LYS A 261 8.43 12.34 -18.08
C LYS A 261 9.38 13.53 -18.26
N ASP A 262 8.98 14.72 -17.82
CA ASP A 262 9.81 15.94 -17.85
C ASP A 262 10.75 16.09 -16.64
N GLY A 263 10.72 15.11 -15.72
CA GLY A 263 11.57 15.05 -14.53
C GLY A 263 11.02 15.79 -13.31
N LYS A 264 9.81 16.34 -13.38
CA LYS A 264 9.16 16.94 -12.21
C LYS A 264 8.66 15.88 -11.26
N TRP A 265 8.82 16.13 -9.98
CA TRP A 265 8.36 15.28 -8.91
C TRP A 265 7.09 15.82 -8.26
N HIS A 266 6.22 14.90 -7.88
CA HIS A 266 4.97 15.14 -7.19
C HIS A 266 4.82 14.14 -6.06
N ILE A 267 3.99 14.45 -5.04
CA ILE A 267 3.55 13.42 -4.10
C ILE A 267 2.53 12.50 -4.79
N THR A 268 2.55 11.21 -4.43
CA THR A 268 1.49 10.29 -4.90
C THR A 268 0.18 10.57 -4.17
N PRO A 269 -0.98 10.14 -4.70
CA PRO A 269 -2.17 9.95 -3.86
C PRO A 269 -1.83 9.11 -2.63
N ALA A 270 -2.54 9.34 -1.51
CA ALA A 270 -2.34 8.57 -0.29
C ALA A 270 -2.81 7.12 -0.47
N TYR A 271 -2.17 6.20 0.24
CA TYR A 271 -2.49 4.78 0.28
C TYR A 271 -2.14 4.20 1.65
N ASP A 272 -2.65 3.02 1.96
CA ASP A 272 -2.48 2.36 3.26
C ASP A 272 -2.87 3.28 4.44
N VAL A 273 -3.97 4.03 4.26
CA VAL A 273 -4.55 4.91 5.27
C VAL A 273 -5.68 4.16 5.94
N THR A 274 -5.45 3.68 7.17
CA THR A 274 -6.42 2.88 7.92
C THR A 274 -6.15 2.98 9.41
N PHE A 275 -7.07 2.46 10.23
CA PHE A 275 -6.86 2.34 11.67
C PHE A 275 -5.82 1.27 11.98
N THR A 276 -4.78 1.63 12.71
CA THR A 276 -3.70 0.71 13.08
C THR A 276 -3.37 0.70 14.56
N THR A 277 -4.09 1.49 15.37
CA THR A 277 -3.92 1.50 16.82
C THR A 277 -4.39 0.17 17.41
N ASN A 278 -3.57 -0.47 18.25
CA ASN A 278 -3.93 -1.65 19.00
C ASN A 278 -4.72 -1.26 20.26
N LEU A 279 -6.04 -1.38 20.22
CA LEU A 279 -6.94 -0.96 21.31
C LEU A 279 -6.76 -1.78 22.61
N ASP A 280 -6.22 -2.99 22.51
CA ASP A 280 -5.97 -3.89 23.63
C ASP A 280 -4.46 -4.01 23.96
N GLY A 281 -3.63 -3.27 23.22
CA GLY A 281 -2.18 -3.24 23.37
C GLY A 281 -1.68 -2.28 24.45
N ALA A 282 -0.41 -2.39 24.76
CA ALA A 282 0.26 -1.44 25.63
C ALA A 282 0.51 -0.10 24.90
N ALA A 283 0.59 1.00 25.63
CA ALA A 283 0.79 2.33 25.05
C ALA A 283 1.99 2.42 24.10
N TYR A 284 3.07 1.71 24.38
CA TYR A 284 4.26 1.68 23.52
C TYR A 284 4.05 0.98 22.15
N GLU A 285 2.93 0.26 21.97
CA GLU A 285 2.56 -0.33 20.68
C GLU A 285 1.80 0.65 19.78
N ASN A 286 1.34 1.76 20.36
CA ASN A 286 0.51 2.78 19.71
C ASN A 286 1.29 4.09 19.49
N ILE A 287 2.54 3.97 19.06
CA ILE A 287 3.38 5.12 18.73
C ILE A 287 3.52 5.26 17.21
N HIS A 288 3.49 6.48 16.71
CA HIS A 288 3.72 6.77 15.30
C HIS A 288 5.10 6.28 14.85
N CYS A 289 5.16 5.67 13.66
CA CYS A 289 6.42 5.25 13.05
C CYS A 289 7.33 6.43 12.73
N MET A 290 6.77 7.57 12.36
CA MET A 290 7.50 8.82 12.16
C MET A 290 7.16 9.86 13.22
N SER A 291 8.19 10.54 13.73
CA SER A 291 7.99 11.61 14.72
C SER A 291 7.48 12.91 14.10
N ILE A 292 6.82 13.72 14.92
CA ILE A 292 6.38 15.09 14.64
C ILE A 292 6.90 15.97 15.77
N ALA A 293 7.65 17.00 15.48
CA ALA A 293 8.29 17.87 16.49
C ALA A 293 9.07 17.07 17.55
N GLY A 294 9.68 15.94 17.15
CA GLY A 294 10.44 15.06 18.03
C GLY A 294 9.61 14.12 18.90
N LYS A 295 8.29 14.05 18.71
CA LYS A 295 7.37 13.16 19.43
C LYS A 295 6.81 12.08 18.51
N ASN A 296 6.63 10.87 19.02
CA ASN A 296 5.96 9.76 18.34
C ASN A 296 4.61 9.40 19.00
N ASP A 297 4.33 9.95 20.17
CA ASP A 297 3.11 9.78 20.93
C ASP A 297 2.69 11.11 21.57
N GLU A 298 1.52 11.13 22.20
CA GLU A 298 0.96 12.31 22.88
C GLU A 298 1.07 13.61 22.04
N ILE A 299 0.88 13.47 20.72
CA ILE A 299 0.92 14.58 19.78
C ILE A 299 -0.36 15.41 19.95
N VAL A 300 -0.21 16.68 20.29
CA VAL A 300 -1.31 17.61 20.51
C VAL A 300 -1.39 18.66 19.39
N GLU A 301 -2.49 19.41 19.35
CA GLU A 301 -2.73 20.44 18.32
C GLU A 301 -1.58 21.45 18.23
N ASP A 302 -0.98 21.85 19.35
CA ASP A 302 0.14 22.80 19.37
C ASP A 302 1.38 22.25 18.63
N ASP A 303 1.65 20.94 18.71
CA ASP A 303 2.74 20.29 17.98
C ASP A 303 2.50 20.38 16.47
N LEU A 304 1.25 20.12 16.03
CA LEU A 304 0.84 20.21 14.63
C LEU A 304 0.93 21.66 14.11
N LEU A 305 0.50 22.63 14.89
CA LEU A 305 0.60 24.06 14.55
C LEU A 305 2.06 24.52 14.49
N GLN A 306 2.90 24.07 15.42
CA GLN A 306 4.33 24.36 15.42
C GLN A 306 5.00 23.77 14.17
N PHE A 307 4.72 22.50 13.83
CA PHE A 307 5.20 21.85 12.62
C PHE A 307 4.82 22.66 11.37
N ALA A 308 3.55 23.04 11.26
CA ALA A 308 3.03 23.84 10.15
C ALA A 308 3.77 25.17 10.00
N LYS A 309 3.99 25.88 11.12
CA LYS A 309 4.73 27.16 11.13
C LYS A 309 6.16 26.98 10.61
N LEU A 310 6.88 25.94 11.07
CA LEU A 310 8.26 25.67 10.66
C LEU A 310 8.37 25.28 9.19
N ASN A 311 7.34 24.63 8.65
CA ASN A 311 7.32 24.19 7.24
C ASN A 311 6.55 25.15 6.30
N GLY A 312 6.12 26.31 6.80
CA GLY A 312 5.45 27.33 5.97
C GLY A 312 4.05 26.94 5.49
N ILE A 313 3.38 26.03 6.18
CA ILE A 313 2.03 25.60 5.85
C ILE A 313 1.03 26.68 6.24
N LYS A 314 0.26 27.13 5.27
CA LYS A 314 -0.81 28.10 5.50
C LYS A 314 -2.10 27.41 5.92
N ASN A 315 -2.93 28.14 6.68
CA ASN A 315 -4.25 27.66 7.12
C ASN A 315 -4.22 26.34 7.94
N ALA A 316 -3.14 26.08 8.67
CA ALA A 316 -2.95 24.84 9.44
C ALA A 316 -4.14 24.55 10.37
N LYS A 317 -4.62 25.55 11.14
CA LYS A 317 -5.78 25.37 12.02
C LYS A 317 -7.04 24.95 11.24
N LYS A 318 -7.30 25.55 10.08
CA LYS A 318 -8.41 25.16 9.22
C LYS A 318 -8.27 23.70 8.77
N ILE A 319 -7.07 23.27 8.39
CA ILE A 319 -6.80 21.88 8.01
C ILE A 319 -7.09 20.92 9.17
N ILE A 320 -6.63 21.25 10.37
CA ILE A 320 -6.89 20.45 11.57
C ILE A 320 -8.41 20.34 11.85
N ASP A 321 -9.14 21.44 11.75
CA ASP A 321 -10.57 21.46 11.98
C ASP A 321 -11.34 20.63 10.90
N GLU A 322 -10.99 20.76 9.63
CA GLU A 322 -11.57 19.97 8.55
C GLU A 322 -11.31 18.44 8.73
N VAL A 323 -10.11 18.08 9.10
CA VAL A 323 -9.76 16.68 9.40
C VAL A 323 -10.54 16.19 10.61
N GLY A 324 -10.63 16.99 11.68
CA GLY A 324 -11.37 16.62 12.87
C GLY A 324 -12.86 16.37 12.61
N ILE A 325 -13.47 17.16 11.73
CA ILE A 325 -14.86 16.97 11.32
C ILE A 325 -15.00 15.62 10.58
N ALA A 326 -14.14 15.35 9.61
CA ALA A 326 -14.18 14.12 8.83
C ALA A 326 -13.96 12.86 9.70
N ILE A 327 -13.01 12.90 10.63
CA ILE A 327 -12.80 11.81 11.60
C ILE A 327 -14.05 11.61 12.48
N GLY A 328 -14.73 12.69 12.87
CA GLY A 328 -15.97 12.63 13.64
C GLY A 328 -17.12 11.88 12.95
N HIS A 329 -17.05 11.70 11.63
CA HIS A 329 -18.04 10.94 10.83
C HIS A 329 -17.71 9.44 10.71
N PHE A 330 -16.70 8.95 11.42
CA PHE A 330 -16.31 7.53 11.37
C PHE A 330 -17.48 6.58 11.62
N TYR A 331 -18.30 6.86 12.64
CA TYR A 331 -19.43 6.00 13.00
C TYR A 331 -20.43 5.85 11.86
N ASP A 332 -20.71 6.92 11.12
CA ASP A 332 -21.64 6.92 9.99
C ASP A 332 -21.08 6.08 8.83
N HIS A 333 -19.83 6.34 8.41
CA HIS A 333 -19.14 5.57 7.36
C HIS A 333 -19.03 4.09 7.73
N ALA A 334 -18.65 3.78 8.97
CA ALA A 334 -18.53 2.40 9.45
C ALA A 334 -19.87 1.67 9.47
N SER A 335 -20.98 2.39 9.76
CA SER A 335 -22.33 1.83 9.73
C SER A 335 -22.78 1.51 8.31
N ASP A 336 -22.55 2.39 7.35
CA ASP A 336 -22.86 2.18 5.94
C ASP A 336 -22.10 0.97 5.36
N LEU A 337 -20.90 0.71 5.87
CA LEU A 337 -20.03 -0.41 5.49
C LEU A 337 -20.28 -1.68 6.31
N GLN A 338 -21.30 -1.70 7.15
CA GLN A 338 -21.69 -2.86 7.98
C GLN A 338 -20.58 -3.35 8.93
N ILE A 339 -19.73 -2.44 9.39
CA ILE A 339 -18.74 -2.75 10.42
C ILE A 339 -19.48 -3.02 11.73
N ASP A 340 -19.07 -4.05 12.45
CA ASP A 340 -19.70 -4.47 13.72
C ASP A 340 -19.68 -3.35 14.77
N ASP A 341 -20.74 -3.27 15.59
CA ASP A 341 -20.87 -2.26 16.65
C ASP A 341 -19.74 -2.32 17.67
N TYR A 342 -19.15 -3.49 17.87
CA TYR A 342 -17.97 -3.62 18.73
C TYR A 342 -16.83 -2.71 18.27
N TRP A 343 -16.51 -2.68 16.99
CA TRP A 343 -15.46 -1.83 16.44
C TRP A 343 -15.89 -0.37 16.33
N LYS A 344 -17.14 -0.10 15.89
CA LYS A 344 -17.66 1.26 15.75
C LYS A 344 -17.65 2.07 17.04
N ASN A 345 -17.82 1.40 18.18
CA ASN A 345 -17.89 2.05 19.49
C ASN A 345 -16.53 2.13 20.19
N ARG A 346 -15.48 1.51 19.67
CA ARG A 346 -14.14 1.52 20.25
C ARG A 346 -13.15 2.42 19.54
N ILE A 347 -13.41 2.71 18.29
CA ILE A 347 -12.62 3.61 17.43
C ILE A 347 -13.29 4.98 17.37
#